data_04623306d0cabf2f2cd076e0966e8747
#
_entry.id   04623306d0cabf2f2cd076e0966e8747
#
_cell.length_a   1.000
_cell.length_b   1.000
_cell.length_c   1.000
_cell.angle_alpha   90.00
_cell.angle_beta   90.00
_cell.angle_gamma   90.00
#
_symmetry.space_group_name_H-M   'P 1'
#
loop_
_entity.id
_entity.type
_entity.pdbx_description
1 polymer ?
#
loop_
_entity_poly.entity_id
_entity_poly.type
_entity_poly.pdbx_seq_one_letter_code
_entity_poly.pdbx_strand_id
1 'polypeptide(L)'
;MAVRSPVSGVIADRRVTPGSRVDAGALLFSIVDPSIVWLRVNVPAAQAANVSRSSGVDFRVEGSERVYTARRVISLGSMIDSVTRSVPLLLEVSNADGSLKVGAAARVSVRTGQPEAGVLVPATAVLDEDGRPIAYVQVEGERFEKRALTLGPTEGGRVLVRSGIAAG
;
A
#
# COMPACT_ATOMS: atom_id res chain seq x y z
N MET A 1 -40.87 -24.56 7.35
CA MET A 1 -40.76 -23.08 7.25
C MET A 1 -39.49 -22.77 6.48
N ALA A 2 -39.57 -21.95 5.45
CA ALA A 2 -38.40 -21.54 4.69
C ALA A 2 -37.87 -20.22 5.28
N VAL A 3 -36.58 -20.19 5.64
CA VAL A 3 -35.89 -18.97 6.08
C VAL A 3 -35.15 -18.41 4.88
N ARG A 4 -35.40 -17.15 4.55
CA ARG A 4 -34.77 -16.44 3.43
C ARG A 4 -33.89 -15.31 3.95
N SER A 5 -32.76 -15.04 3.24
CA SER A 5 -31.92 -13.89 3.52
C SER A 5 -32.65 -12.59 3.18
N PRO A 6 -32.63 -11.58 4.05
CA PRO A 6 -33.12 -10.23 3.75
C PRO A 6 -32.13 -9.40 2.91
N VAL A 7 -30.88 -9.88 2.75
CA VAL A 7 -29.79 -9.18 2.03
C VAL A 7 -29.19 -10.08 0.97
N SER A 8 -28.67 -9.46 -0.10
CA SER A 8 -27.89 -10.15 -1.12
C SER A 8 -26.46 -10.36 -0.60
N GLY A 9 -25.81 -11.44 -1.01
CA GLY A 9 -24.44 -11.72 -0.60
C GLY A 9 -24.07 -13.19 -0.76
N VAL A 10 -22.91 -13.55 -0.26
CA VAL A 10 -22.37 -14.91 -0.24
C VAL A 10 -22.46 -15.47 1.17
N ILE A 11 -22.88 -16.72 1.30
CA ILE A 11 -22.88 -17.41 2.59
C ILE A 11 -21.43 -17.67 3.00
N ALA A 12 -20.96 -16.99 4.04
CA ALA A 12 -19.61 -17.15 4.59
C ALA A 12 -19.53 -18.28 5.62
N ASP A 13 -20.59 -18.49 6.39
CA ASP A 13 -20.66 -19.55 7.39
C ASP A 13 -22.08 -20.12 7.49
N ARG A 14 -22.17 -21.41 7.72
CA ARG A 14 -23.42 -22.13 7.93
C ARG A 14 -23.36 -22.97 9.22
N ARG A 15 -24.21 -22.64 10.18
CA ARG A 15 -24.25 -23.28 11.51
C ARG A 15 -25.46 -24.22 11.72
N VAL A 16 -26.18 -24.51 10.67
CA VAL A 16 -27.38 -25.33 10.73
C VAL A 16 -27.42 -26.34 9.59
N THR A 17 -27.98 -27.51 9.82
CA THR A 17 -28.23 -28.53 8.81
C THR A 17 -29.74 -28.71 8.63
N PRO A 18 -30.19 -29.17 7.45
CA PRO A 18 -31.59 -29.50 7.25
C PRO A 18 -32.08 -30.49 8.32
N GLY A 19 -33.25 -30.22 8.92
CA GLY A 19 -33.82 -31.04 9.99
C GLY A 19 -33.35 -30.66 11.41
N SER A 20 -32.39 -29.77 11.57
CA SER A 20 -31.96 -29.29 12.89
C SER A 20 -33.09 -28.50 13.58
N ARG A 21 -33.28 -28.73 14.87
CA ARG A 21 -34.06 -27.84 15.72
C ARG A 21 -33.28 -26.60 16.04
N VAL A 22 -33.87 -25.44 15.90
CA VAL A 22 -33.26 -24.16 16.19
C VAL A 22 -34.17 -23.34 17.10
N ASP A 23 -33.56 -22.62 18.05
CA ASP A 23 -34.25 -21.71 18.94
C ASP A 23 -34.33 -20.30 18.33
N ALA A 24 -35.27 -19.49 18.86
CA ALA A 24 -35.37 -18.10 18.45
C ALA A 24 -34.08 -17.34 18.81
N GLY A 25 -33.52 -16.60 17.84
CA GLY A 25 -32.26 -15.88 17.99
C GLY A 25 -31.00 -16.68 17.65
N ALA A 26 -31.13 -17.97 17.30
CA ALA A 26 -29.97 -18.76 16.86
C ALA A 26 -29.38 -18.23 15.55
N LEU A 27 -28.06 -18.13 15.50
CA LEU A 27 -27.34 -17.77 14.29
C LEU A 27 -27.30 -18.97 13.33
N LEU A 28 -27.98 -18.86 12.19
CA LEU A 28 -28.09 -19.94 11.21
C LEU A 28 -27.07 -19.81 10.08
N PHE A 29 -26.89 -18.59 9.55
CA PHE A 29 -26.00 -18.28 8.45
C PHE A 29 -25.34 -16.93 8.68
N SER A 30 -24.11 -16.79 8.23
CA SER A 30 -23.43 -15.51 8.08
C SER A 30 -23.34 -15.18 6.59
N ILE A 31 -23.88 -14.03 6.22
CA ILE A 31 -23.90 -13.57 4.83
C ILE A 31 -23.07 -12.31 4.74
N VAL A 32 -22.15 -12.26 3.78
CA VAL A 32 -21.26 -11.14 3.54
C VAL A 32 -21.39 -10.66 2.10
N ASP A 33 -21.26 -9.38 1.88
CA ASP A 33 -21.07 -8.79 0.54
C ASP A 33 -19.57 -8.68 0.27
N PRO A 34 -19.02 -9.50 -0.63
CA PRO A 34 -17.59 -9.49 -0.92
C PRO A 34 -17.18 -8.43 -1.96
N SER A 35 -18.10 -7.60 -2.46
CA SER A 35 -17.83 -6.58 -3.49
C SER A 35 -16.91 -5.47 -3.01
N ILE A 36 -16.86 -5.27 -1.71
CA ILE A 36 -15.95 -4.36 -1.02
C ILE A 36 -15.26 -5.14 0.09
N VAL A 37 -13.94 -5.09 0.10
CA VAL A 37 -13.12 -5.69 1.17
C VAL A 37 -12.29 -4.62 1.87
N TRP A 38 -11.90 -4.93 3.09
CA TRP A 38 -11.04 -4.06 3.85
C TRP A 38 -9.63 -4.64 3.94
N LEU A 39 -8.66 -3.80 3.59
CA LEU A 39 -7.25 -4.09 3.77
C LEU A 39 -6.78 -3.47 5.10
N ARG A 40 -6.36 -4.32 6.02
CA ARG A 40 -5.75 -3.88 7.27
C ARG A 40 -4.23 -3.91 7.13
N VAL A 41 -3.61 -2.76 7.36
CA VAL A 41 -2.16 -2.60 7.29
C VAL A 41 -1.65 -2.20 8.66
N ASN A 42 -0.63 -2.87 9.15
CA ASN A 42 0.07 -2.51 10.38
C ASN A 42 1.28 -1.64 10.02
N VAL A 43 1.12 -0.32 10.16
CA VAL A 43 2.17 0.65 9.85
C VAL A 43 3.12 0.76 11.04
N PRO A 44 4.44 0.53 10.90
CA PRO A 44 5.38 0.72 11.98
C PRO A 44 5.28 2.13 12.58
N ALA A 45 5.29 2.25 13.91
CA ALA A 45 5.08 3.52 14.61
C ALA A 45 6.06 4.62 14.16
N ALA A 46 7.31 4.25 13.87
CA ALA A 46 8.32 5.18 13.36
C ALA A 46 7.96 5.80 11.99
N GLN A 47 7.12 5.14 11.20
CA GLN A 47 6.71 5.58 9.87
C GLN A 47 5.30 6.17 9.86
N ALA A 48 4.54 6.00 10.93
CA ALA A 48 3.13 6.39 11.00
C ALA A 48 2.92 7.90 10.81
N ALA A 49 3.87 8.73 11.24
CA ALA A 49 3.81 10.19 11.06
C ALA A 49 3.84 10.61 9.58
N ASN A 50 4.41 9.78 8.70
CA ASN A 50 4.51 10.04 7.26
C ASN A 50 3.30 9.55 6.46
N VAL A 51 2.37 8.85 7.13
CA VAL A 51 1.15 8.32 6.50
C VAL A 51 -0.01 9.26 6.79
N SER A 52 -0.71 9.67 5.75
CA SER A 52 -1.89 10.51 5.84
C SER A 52 -3.11 9.82 5.20
N ARG A 53 -4.28 10.39 5.38
CA ARG A 53 -5.52 9.90 4.73
C ARG A 53 -5.50 10.05 3.20
N SER A 54 -4.61 10.88 2.67
CA SER A 54 -4.39 11.08 1.23
C SER A 54 -3.26 10.24 0.66
N SER A 55 -2.56 9.45 1.49
CA SER A 55 -1.50 8.56 1.02
C SER A 55 -2.08 7.53 0.05
N GLY A 56 -1.49 7.44 -1.14
CA GLY A 56 -1.81 6.39 -2.08
C GLY A 56 -1.28 5.05 -1.56
N VAL A 57 -2.08 4.01 -1.66
CA VAL A 57 -1.70 2.68 -1.18
C VAL A 57 -1.93 1.66 -2.29
N ASP A 58 -0.85 1.03 -2.70
CA ASP A 58 -0.86 -0.09 -3.63
C ASP A 58 -0.49 -1.38 -2.88
N PHE A 59 -1.05 -2.51 -3.30
CA PHE A 59 -0.75 -3.79 -2.68
C PHE A 59 -0.82 -4.94 -3.68
N ARG A 60 -0.15 -6.04 -3.32
CA ARG A 60 -0.23 -7.33 -4.00
C ARG A 60 -0.60 -8.40 -2.99
N VAL A 61 -1.51 -9.27 -3.37
CA VAL A 61 -1.85 -10.46 -2.58
C VAL A 61 -0.76 -11.51 -2.81
N GLU A 62 -0.39 -12.26 -1.78
CA GLU A 62 0.57 -13.35 -1.92
C GLU A 62 0.10 -14.36 -2.99
N GLY A 63 1.03 -14.76 -3.84
CA GLY A 63 0.76 -15.65 -4.98
C GLY A 63 0.15 -14.96 -6.21
N SER A 64 0.02 -13.62 -6.22
CA SER A 64 -0.47 -12.85 -7.35
C SER A 64 0.49 -11.73 -7.74
N GLU A 65 0.77 -11.60 -9.03
CA GLU A 65 1.54 -10.47 -9.57
C GLU A 65 0.69 -9.21 -9.80
N ARG A 66 -0.63 -9.34 -9.68
CA ARG A 66 -1.55 -8.22 -9.88
C ARG A 66 -1.39 -7.18 -8.77
N VAL A 67 -1.23 -5.92 -9.19
CA VAL A 67 -1.23 -4.76 -8.29
C VAL A 67 -2.65 -4.25 -8.14
N TYR A 68 -3.07 -4.05 -6.91
CA TYR A 68 -4.33 -3.44 -6.55
C TYR A 68 -4.06 -2.10 -5.89
N THR A 69 -4.96 -1.14 -6.09
CA THR A 69 -4.90 0.16 -5.43
C THR A 69 -6.08 0.30 -4.47
N ALA A 70 -5.80 0.73 -3.25
CA ALA A 70 -6.85 1.00 -2.28
C ALA A 70 -7.67 2.23 -2.70
N ARG A 71 -8.98 2.17 -2.50
CA ARG A 71 -9.90 3.23 -2.92
C ARG A 71 -9.82 4.45 -2.00
N ARG A 72 -9.83 4.20 -0.69
CA ARG A 72 -9.74 5.25 0.32
C ARG A 72 -9.29 4.72 1.66
N VAL A 73 -8.75 5.60 2.49
CA VAL A 73 -8.49 5.35 3.90
C VAL A 73 -9.79 5.47 4.69
N ILE A 74 -10.21 4.39 5.35
CA ILE A 74 -11.36 4.38 6.27
C ILE A 74 -10.93 4.97 7.60
N SER A 75 -9.83 4.44 8.16
CA SER A 75 -9.29 4.93 9.42
C SER A 75 -7.77 4.78 9.47
N LEU A 76 -7.13 5.75 10.13
CA LEU A 76 -5.76 5.67 10.60
C LEU A 76 -5.83 5.69 12.11
N GLY A 77 -5.34 4.64 12.76
CA GLY A 77 -5.38 4.51 14.21
C GLY A 77 -4.63 5.64 14.91
N SER A 78 -5.15 6.09 16.05
CA SER A 78 -4.51 7.08 16.90
C SER A 78 -3.71 6.45 18.05
N MET A 79 -3.78 5.13 18.21
CA MET A 79 -3.08 4.39 19.25
C MET A 79 -2.08 3.42 18.62
N ILE A 80 -0.92 3.31 19.26
CA ILE A 80 0.09 2.33 18.91
C ILE A 80 -0.23 1.02 19.63
N ASP A 81 -0.34 -0.06 18.88
CA ASP A 81 -0.38 -1.41 19.45
C ASP A 81 0.97 -1.72 20.09
N SER A 82 0.98 -1.97 21.40
CA SER A 82 2.21 -2.17 22.17
C SER A 82 2.92 -3.48 21.84
N VAL A 83 2.21 -4.48 21.35
CA VAL A 83 2.76 -5.79 20.98
C VAL A 83 3.43 -5.72 19.63
N THR A 84 2.73 -5.17 18.63
CA THR A 84 3.23 -5.09 17.25
C THR A 84 4.02 -3.83 16.96
N ARG A 85 4.02 -2.84 17.88
CA ARG A 85 4.60 -1.50 17.74
C ARG A 85 4.18 -0.80 16.44
N SER A 86 2.92 -0.99 16.10
CA SER A 86 2.36 -0.47 14.84
C SER A 86 1.05 0.30 15.07
N VAL A 87 0.72 1.13 14.09
CA VAL A 87 -0.56 1.84 14.02
C VAL A 87 -1.41 1.16 12.95
N PRO A 88 -2.64 0.74 13.27
CA PRO A 88 -3.50 0.13 12.29
C PRO A 88 -4.01 1.16 11.28
N LEU A 89 -3.82 0.88 10.00
CA LEU A 89 -4.39 1.60 8.87
C LEU A 89 -5.43 0.69 8.21
N LEU A 90 -6.65 1.17 8.09
CA LEU A 90 -7.77 0.44 7.47
C LEU A 90 -8.16 1.13 6.17
N LEU A 91 -8.18 0.35 5.10
CA LEU A 91 -8.41 0.81 3.74
C LEU A 91 -9.58 0.07 3.11
N GLU A 92 -10.36 0.78 2.32
CA GLU A 92 -11.41 0.20 1.49
C GLU A 92 -10.84 -0.17 0.12
N VAL A 93 -11.17 -1.37 -0.34
CA VAL A 93 -10.74 -1.89 -1.63
C VAL A 93 -11.94 -2.43 -2.38
N SER A 94 -12.09 -2.03 -3.64
CA SER A 94 -13.10 -2.60 -4.52
C SER A 94 -12.72 -4.02 -4.92
N ASN A 95 -13.66 -4.94 -4.80
CA ASN A 95 -13.52 -6.35 -5.18
C ASN A 95 -14.69 -6.80 -6.06
N ALA A 96 -15.08 -5.95 -7.01
CA ALA A 96 -16.23 -6.21 -7.87
C ALA A 96 -16.06 -7.50 -8.73
N ASP A 97 -14.81 -7.86 -9.05
CA ASP A 97 -14.47 -9.09 -9.78
C ASP A 97 -14.34 -10.33 -8.88
N GLY A 98 -14.48 -10.18 -7.55
CA GLY A 98 -14.36 -11.28 -6.59
C GLY A 98 -12.96 -11.91 -6.50
N SER A 99 -11.93 -11.25 -7.05
CA SER A 99 -10.56 -11.78 -7.10
C SER A 99 -9.88 -11.78 -5.74
N LEU A 100 -10.24 -10.86 -4.85
CA LEU A 100 -9.70 -10.77 -3.51
C LEU A 100 -10.44 -11.70 -2.54
N LYS A 101 -9.69 -12.52 -1.82
CA LYS A 101 -10.23 -13.42 -0.80
C LYS A 101 -9.99 -12.84 0.59
N VAL A 102 -11.04 -12.85 1.42
CA VAL A 102 -10.93 -12.43 2.82
C VAL A 102 -9.98 -13.38 3.56
N GLY A 103 -9.08 -12.82 4.36
CA GLY A 103 -8.06 -13.58 5.08
C GLY A 103 -6.75 -13.77 4.31
N ALA A 104 -6.66 -13.34 3.06
CA ALA A 104 -5.42 -13.39 2.30
C ALA A 104 -4.38 -12.40 2.85
N ALA A 105 -3.11 -12.83 2.90
CA ALA A 105 -1.99 -11.94 3.20
C ALA A 105 -1.63 -11.09 1.98
N ALA A 106 -1.19 -9.85 2.25
CA ALA A 106 -0.82 -8.92 1.20
C ALA A 106 0.45 -8.14 1.55
N ARG A 107 1.25 -7.87 0.53
CA ARG A 107 2.39 -6.94 0.61
C ARG A 107 1.91 -5.57 0.17
N VAL A 108 2.13 -4.57 1.03
CA VAL A 108 1.59 -3.22 0.86
C VAL A 108 2.71 -2.21 0.68
N SER A 109 2.52 -1.30 -0.28
CA SER A 109 3.37 -0.12 -0.50
C SER A 109 2.53 1.13 -0.24
N VAL A 110 2.92 1.90 0.74
CA VAL A 110 2.27 3.18 1.08
C VAL A 110 3.14 4.32 0.56
N ARG A 111 2.56 5.17 -0.28
CA ARG A 111 3.24 6.38 -0.74
C ARG A 111 3.21 7.41 0.39
N THR A 112 4.38 7.67 0.98
CA THR A 112 4.56 8.63 2.06
C THR A 112 5.29 9.86 1.55
N GLY A 113 4.88 11.04 2.00
CA GLY A 113 5.50 12.30 1.59
C GLY A 113 4.80 12.99 0.43
N GLN A 114 5.25 14.19 0.13
CA GLN A 114 4.80 14.96 -1.04
C GLN A 114 5.59 14.54 -2.29
N PRO A 115 4.98 14.61 -3.48
CA PRO A 115 5.72 14.43 -4.71
C PRO A 115 6.90 15.43 -4.76
N GLU A 116 8.11 14.91 -4.91
CA GLU A 116 9.28 15.75 -5.10
C GLU A 116 9.63 15.81 -6.58
N ALA A 117 9.85 17.02 -7.07
CA ALA A 117 10.34 17.22 -8.43
C ALA A 117 11.85 16.95 -8.47
N GLY A 118 12.32 16.27 -9.51
CA GLY A 118 13.74 15.99 -9.72
C GLY A 118 13.95 14.97 -10.82
N VAL A 119 15.20 14.65 -11.05
CA VAL A 119 15.63 13.66 -12.05
C VAL A 119 16.05 12.38 -11.34
N LEU A 120 15.49 11.23 -11.74
CA LEU A 120 15.88 9.93 -11.22
C LEU A 120 17.09 9.40 -11.99
N VAL A 121 18.22 9.24 -11.31
CA VAL A 121 19.43 8.65 -11.89
C VAL A 121 19.81 7.35 -11.17
N PRO A 122 20.53 6.42 -11.83
CA PRO A 122 21.13 5.29 -11.14
C PRO A 122 22.04 5.77 -10.01
N ALA A 123 21.99 5.12 -8.85
CA ALA A 123 22.84 5.50 -7.71
C ALA A 123 24.34 5.42 -8.06
N THR A 124 24.71 4.55 -9.01
CA THR A 124 26.09 4.40 -9.53
C THR A 124 26.57 5.59 -10.37
N ALA A 125 25.66 6.45 -10.82
CA ALA A 125 26.02 7.67 -11.56
C ALA A 125 26.35 8.84 -10.62
N VAL A 126 26.11 8.68 -9.32
CA VAL A 126 26.46 9.69 -8.31
C VAL A 126 27.77 9.28 -7.66
N LEU A 127 28.72 10.18 -7.69
CA LEU A 127 30.02 10.04 -7.06
C LEU A 127 30.09 10.92 -5.82
N ASP A 128 30.89 10.51 -4.86
CA ASP A 128 31.22 11.35 -3.70
C ASP A 128 32.60 11.95 -3.89
N GLU A 129 32.72 13.26 -3.79
CA GLU A 129 33.98 13.97 -3.80
C GLU A 129 34.07 14.86 -2.57
N ASP A 130 34.87 14.48 -1.62
CA ASP A 130 35.06 15.18 -0.33
C ASP A 130 33.73 15.40 0.45
N GLY A 131 32.85 14.40 0.47
CA GLY A 131 31.56 14.47 1.13
C GLY A 131 30.51 15.27 0.34
N ARG A 132 30.75 15.56 -0.93
CA ARG A 132 29.83 16.27 -1.82
C ARG A 132 29.40 15.35 -2.96
N PRO A 133 28.10 15.15 -3.14
CA PRO A 133 27.61 14.36 -4.27
C PRO A 133 27.78 15.13 -5.57
N ILE A 134 28.40 14.47 -6.54
CA ILE A 134 28.66 15.03 -7.89
C ILE A 134 28.24 14.03 -8.96
N ALA A 135 28.03 14.50 -10.17
CA ALA A 135 27.96 13.68 -11.38
C ALA A 135 28.70 14.38 -12.55
N TYR A 136 29.14 13.55 -13.49
CA TYR A 136 29.65 14.04 -14.77
C TYR A 136 28.53 13.96 -15.81
N VAL A 137 28.18 15.10 -16.39
CA VAL A 137 27.13 15.21 -17.42
C VAL A 137 27.82 15.46 -18.76
N GLN A 138 27.51 14.61 -19.73
CA GLN A 138 27.98 14.81 -21.11
C GLN A 138 27.19 15.98 -21.71
N VAL A 139 27.88 17.02 -22.14
CA VAL A 139 27.26 18.22 -22.68
C VAL A 139 27.37 18.29 -24.21
N GLU A 140 28.51 17.83 -24.79
CA GLU A 140 28.71 17.84 -26.24
C GLU A 140 29.89 16.90 -26.61
N GLY A 141 29.67 16.01 -27.56
CA GLY A 141 30.69 15.07 -28.00
C GLY A 141 31.33 14.30 -26.84
N GLU A 142 32.63 14.43 -26.65
CA GLU A 142 33.39 13.80 -25.55
C GLU A 142 33.59 14.74 -24.34
N ARG A 143 32.90 15.86 -24.30
CA ARG A 143 33.02 16.82 -23.20
C ARG A 143 32.06 16.52 -22.06
N PHE A 144 32.62 16.35 -20.87
CA PHE A 144 31.88 16.12 -19.64
C PHE A 144 32.05 17.32 -18.69
N GLU A 145 30.97 17.73 -18.08
CA GLU A 145 30.95 18.74 -17.02
C GLU A 145 30.70 18.11 -15.67
N LYS A 146 31.54 18.43 -14.70
CA LYS A 146 31.31 18.08 -13.31
C LYS A 146 30.23 18.98 -12.71
N ARG A 147 29.17 18.39 -12.18
CA ARG A 147 28.07 19.12 -11.53
C ARG A 147 27.87 18.65 -10.12
N ALA A 148 27.77 19.58 -9.19
CA ALA A 148 27.36 19.29 -7.82
C ALA A 148 25.85 18.99 -7.78
N LEU A 149 25.47 17.98 -6.99
CA LEU A 149 24.11 17.51 -6.91
C LEU A 149 23.50 17.80 -5.54
N THR A 150 22.20 18.05 -5.52
CA THR A 150 21.40 17.97 -4.30
C THR A 150 20.55 16.71 -4.38
N LEU A 151 20.80 15.77 -3.48
CA LEU A 151 20.12 14.48 -3.51
C LEU A 151 18.83 14.49 -2.70
N GLY A 152 17.89 13.69 -3.14
CA GLY A 152 16.66 13.30 -2.47
C GLY A 152 16.71 11.83 -2.02
N PRO A 153 15.55 11.20 -1.83
CA PRO A 153 15.46 9.79 -1.43
C PRO A 153 16.07 8.86 -2.50
N THR A 154 16.59 7.72 -2.00
CA THR A 154 17.07 6.62 -2.86
C THR A 154 16.07 5.47 -2.76
N GLU A 155 15.61 4.97 -3.91
CA GLU A 155 14.68 3.85 -3.98
C GLU A 155 15.02 2.95 -5.19
N GLY A 156 15.03 1.64 -4.98
CA GLY A 156 15.24 0.67 -6.05
C GLY A 156 16.57 0.83 -6.81
N GLY A 157 17.65 1.29 -6.14
CA GLY A 157 18.96 1.51 -6.77
C GLY A 157 19.04 2.79 -7.61
N ARG A 158 18.02 3.65 -7.54
CA ARG A 158 17.98 4.99 -8.13
C ARG A 158 17.92 6.05 -7.03
N VAL A 159 18.53 7.19 -7.29
CA VAL A 159 18.49 8.36 -6.41
C VAL A 159 17.81 9.53 -7.13
N LEU A 160 16.93 10.21 -6.40
CA LEU A 160 16.33 11.44 -6.88
C LEU A 160 17.35 12.57 -6.76
N VAL A 161 17.62 13.26 -7.85
CA VAL A 161 18.43 14.49 -7.87
C VAL A 161 17.49 15.67 -7.95
N ARG A 162 17.43 16.48 -6.88
CA ARG A 162 16.58 17.66 -6.77
C ARG A 162 17.11 18.84 -7.59
N SER A 163 18.45 18.95 -7.67
CA SER A 163 19.10 20.01 -8.44
C SER A 163 20.52 19.60 -8.85
N GLY A 164 21.05 20.29 -9.87
CA GLY A 164 22.39 20.05 -10.45
C GLY A 164 22.36 19.44 -11.84
N ILE A 165 21.28 18.73 -12.20
CA ILE A 165 21.08 18.20 -13.56
C ILE A 165 19.65 18.48 -14.02
N ALA A 166 19.45 18.50 -15.33
CA ALA A 166 18.15 18.58 -15.98
C ALA A 166 17.82 17.24 -16.66
N ALA A 167 16.53 16.97 -16.84
CA ALA A 167 16.11 15.88 -17.71
C ALA A 167 16.52 16.21 -19.15
N GLY A 168 17.20 15.28 -19.78
CA GLY A 168 17.62 15.36 -21.19
C GLY A 168 16.67 14.62 -22.10
#